data_69f951cb1e8659a1053350e2d2a1bd2f
#
_entry.id   69f951cb1e8659a1053350e2d2a1bd2f
#
_cell.length_a   1.000
_cell.length_b   1.000
_cell.length_c   1.000
_cell.angle_alpha   90.00
_cell.angle_beta   90.00
_cell.angle_gamma   90.00
#
_symmetry.space_group_name_H-M   'P 1'
#
loop_
_entity.id
_entity.type
_entity.pdbx_description
1 polymer ?
#
loop_
_entity_poly.entity_id
_entity_poly.type
_entity_poly.pdbx_seq_one_letter_code
_entity_poly.pdbx_strand_id
1 'polypeptide(L)'
;RPLALAPQAPVAFAAPTGANIAHGRPDAGPAEIEAAARAAHAHEFVSVLDRGYQTMIGERGHRLSGGQRQRLAIARALLRDSPILILDEATSSLDAESEMLVQDALSNLMLNRTSFVIAHRLSTVRRADAIVVLERGRIVESGTHEERMARGGAYAKLYELQLQEEPAEIET
;
A
#
# COMPACT_ATOMS: atom_id res chain seq x y z
N ARG A 1 19.20 -2.94 -3.10
CA ARG A 1 18.81 -3.49 -1.78
C ARG A 1 17.55 -4.32 -1.98
N PRO A 2 17.45 -5.55 -1.43
CA PRO A 2 16.40 -6.51 -1.77
C PRO A 2 15.02 -6.21 -1.12
N LEU A 3 14.89 -5.15 -0.32
CA LEU A 3 13.69 -4.86 0.47
C LEU A 3 13.15 -3.46 0.18
N ALA A 4 11.83 -3.34 -0.01
CA ALA A 4 11.10 -2.08 0.01
C ALA A 4 10.05 -2.09 1.14
N LEU A 5 9.83 -0.92 1.73
CA LEU A 5 8.84 -0.66 2.77
C LEU A 5 7.84 0.37 2.26
N ALA A 6 6.55 0.07 2.35
CA ALA A 6 5.47 1.04 2.19
C ALA A 6 4.76 1.19 3.55
N PRO A 7 5.09 2.25 4.31
CA PRO A 7 4.56 2.46 5.64
C PRO A 7 3.13 3.02 5.58
N GLN A 8 2.36 2.79 6.65
CA GLN A 8 1.02 3.33 6.88
C GLN A 8 0.92 4.85 6.68
N ALA A 9 1.89 5.59 7.21
CA ALA A 9 1.98 7.05 7.05
C ALA A 9 3.12 7.39 6.06
N PRO A 10 2.80 7.56 4.77
CA PRO A 10 3.82 7.84 3.76
C PRO A 10 4.42 9.23 3.96
N VAL A 11 5.74 9.28 4.05
CA VAL A 11 6.49 10.53 4.13
C VAL A 11 6.66 11.12 2.73
N ALA A 12 6.19 12.35 2.56
CA ALA A 12 6.55 13.19 1.42
C ALA A 12 7.62 14.19 1.86
N PHE A 13 8.68 14.30 1.07
CA PHE A 13 9.78 15.23 1.31
C PHE A 13 9.46 16.61 0.73
N ALA A 14 10.03 17.66 1.32
CA ALA A 14 9.99 19.02 0.78
C ALA A 14 10.87 19.12 -0.49
N ALA A 15 10.38 18.54 -1.58
CA ALA A 15 11.08 18.40 -2.86
C ALA A 15 10.05 18.35 -4.02
N PRO A 16 10.49 18.49 -5.28
CA PRO A 16 9.61 18.27 -6.43
C PRO A 16 8.93 16.90 -6.38
N THR A 17 7.71 16.80 -6.93
CA THR A 17 6.93 15.55 -6.95
C THR A 17 7.72 14.41 -7.60
N GLY A 18 8.37 14.67 -8.75
CA GLY A 18 9.23 13.69 -9.42
C GLY A 18 10.41 13.23 -8.57
N ALA A 19 11.05 14.15 -7.84
CA ALA A 19 12.14 13.80 -6.93
C ALA A 19 11.66 12.94 -5.74
N ASN A 20 10.43 13.16 -5.28
CA ASN A 20 9.80 12.29 -4.28
C ASN A 20 9.67 10.85 -4.76
N ILE A 21 9.29 10.64 -6.03
CA ILE A 21 9.20 9.30 -6.63
C ILE A 21 10.61 8.75 -6.85
N ALA A 22 11.52 9.55 -7.42
CA ALA A 22 12.92 9.18 -7.70
C ALA A 22 13.70 8.76 -6.44
N HIS A 23 13.23 9.12 -5.24
CA HIS A 23 13.83 8.64 -3.99
C HIS A 23 13.89 7.10 -3.89
N GLY A 24 13.02 6.38 -4.60
CA GLY A 24 13.09 4.92 -4.72
C GLY A 24 14.34 4.43 -5.47
N ARG A 25 14.72 5.15 -6.54
CA ARG A 25 15.92 4.93 -7.37
C ARG A 25 16.40 6.28 -7.93
N PRO A 26 17.41 6.90 -7.27
CA PRO A 26 17.86 8.28 -7.58
C PRO A 26 18.40 8.51 -8.99
N ASP A 27 18.87 7.45 -9.67
CA ASP A 27 19.39 7.44 -11.02
C ASP A 27 18.33 7.19 -12.11
N ALA A 28 17.06 7.04 -11.71
CA ALA A 28 15.96 6.83 -12.66
C ALA A 28 15.70 8.06 -13.54
N GLY A 29 15.52 7.78 -14.83
CA GLY A 29 15.16 8.81 -15.81
C GLY A 29 13.70 9.26 -15.72
N PRO A 30 13.34 10.41 -16.34
CA PRO A 30 11.97 10.93 -16.32
C PRO A 30 10.90 9.94 -16.81
N ALA A 31 11.21 9.15 -17.84
CA ALA A 31 10.29 8.14 -18.38
C ALA A 31 10.00 7.02 -17.38
N GLU A 32 11.01 6.59 -16.62
CA GLU A 32 10.84 5.56 -15.57
C GLU A 32 10.04 6.08 -14.39
N ILE A 33 10.27 7.34 -13.99
CA ILE A 33 9.51 8.03 -12.94
C ILE A 33 8.04 8.13 -13.35
N GLU A 34 7.75 8.53 -14.60
CA GLU A 34 6.40 8.61 -15.12
C GLU A 34 5.74 7.22 -15.20
N ALA A 35 6.42 6.20 -15.67
CA ALA A 35 5.91 4.83 -15.73
C ALA A 35 5.52 4.32 -14.33
N ALA A 36 6.38 4.55 -13.32
CA ALA A 36 6.07 4.19 -11.94
C ALA A 36 4.88 4.99 -11.37
N ALA A 37 4.77 6.27 -11.73
CA ALA A 37 3.64 7.11 -11.33
C ALA A 37 2.32 6.63 -11.96
N ARG A 38 2.32 6.22 -13.23
CA ARG A 38 1.14 5.66 -13.91
C ARG A 38 0.70 4.35 -13.27
N ALA A 39 1.64 3.45 -13.01
CA ALA A 39 1.36 2.17 -12.36
C ALA A 39 0.82 2.31 -10.92
N ALA A 40 1.04 3.47 -10.29
CA ALA A 40 0.53 3.82 -8.96
C ALA A 40 -0.68 4.75 -9.00
N HIS A 41 -1.31 5.01 -10.15
CA HIS A 41 -2.37 6.02 -10.33
C HIS A 41 -2.00 7.41 -9.77
N ALA A 42 -0.71 7.75 -9.81
CA ALA A 42 -0.22 9.06 -9.35
C ALA A 42 -0.09 10.07 -10.49
N HIS A 43 0.10 9.58 -11.74
CA HIS A 43 0.31 10.45 -12.90
C HIS A 43 -0.86 11.42 -13.10
N GLU A 44 -2.09 10.96 -12.96
CA GLU A 44 -3.31 11.70 -13.21
C GLU A 44 -3.35 12.98 -12.37
N PHE A 45 -3.12 12.88 -11.06
CA PHE A 45 -3.12 14.07 -10.21
C PHE A 45 -1.82 14.87 -10.32
N VAL A 46 -0.67 14.22 -10.58
CA VAL A 46 0.61 14.94 -10.75
C VAL A 46 0.59 15.80 -12.00
N SER A 47 0.03 15.29 -13.10
CA SER A 47 0.01 16.02 -14.40
C SER A 47 -0.82 17.30 -14.37
N VAL A 48 -1.81 17.41 -13.50
CA VAL A 48 -2.66 18.61 -13.35
C VAL A 48 -2.15 19.61 -12.31
N LEU A 49 -1.04 19.33 -11.62
CA LEU A 49 -0.37 20.30 -10.77
C LEU A 49 0.30 21.40 -11.62
N ASP A 50 0.44 22.61 -11.05
CA ASP A 50 0.94 23.82 -11.74
C ASP A 50 2.22 23.59 -12.57
N ARG A 51 3.15 22.73 -12.09
CA ARG A 51 4.41 22.40 -12.76
C ARG A 51 4.59 20.88 -12.93
N GLY A 52 3.49 20.11 -12.88
CA GLY A 52 3.54 18.65 -13.00
C GLY A 52 4.55 18.03 -12.03
N TYR A 53 5.45 17.21 -12.54
CA TYR A 53 6.50 16.55 -11.76
C TYR A 53 7.51 17.50 -11.11
N GLN A 54 7.58 18.77 -11.54
CA GLN A 54 8.43 19.82 -10.95
C GLN A 54 7.71 20.62 -9.86
N THR A 55 6.45 20.31 -9.58
CA THR A 55 5.71 20.98 -8.49
C THR A 55 6.32 20.62 -7.14
N MET A 56 6.71 21.65 -6.38
CA MET A 56 7.22 21.46 -5.02
C MET A 56 6.12 20.98 -4.10
N ILE A 57 6.32 19.86 -3.47
CA ILE A 57 5.50 19.37 -2.37
C ILE A 57 6.05 20.03 -1.10
N GLY A 58 5.18 20.71 -0.33
CA GLY A 58 5.57 21.30 0.95
C GLY A 58 5.94 20.25 1.98
N GLU A 59 6.45 20.69 3.14
CA GLU A 59 6.80 19.81 4.25
C GLU A 59 5.65 18.84 4.57
N ARG A 60 5.96 17.55 4.66
CA ARG A 60 5.02 16.44 4.91
C ARG A 60 3.89 16.29 3.87
N GLY A 61 3.99 16.93 2.69
CA GLY A 61 2.98 16.83 1.64
C GLY A 61 1.64 17.48 1.99
N HIS A 62 1.63 18.57 2.78
CA HIS A 62 0.40 19.27 3.20
C HIS A 62 -0.53 19.73 2.07
N ARG A 63 -0.06 19.76 0.83
CA ARG A 63 -0.85 20.09 -0.37
C ARG A 63 -1.48 18.87 -1.04
N LEU A 64 -1.24 17.66 -0.53
CA LEU A 64 -1.75 16.42 -1.10
C LEU A 64 -2.75 15.76 -0.16
N SER A 65 -3.78 15.12 -0.72
CA SER A 65 -4.68 14.26 0.05
C SER A 65 -3.96 13.04 0.63
N GLY A 66 -4.56 12.32 1.57
CA GLY A 66 -4.04 11.07 2.11
C GLY A 66 -3.75 10.05 1.01
N GLY A 67 -4.73 9.81 0.11
CA GLY A 67 -4.61 8.89 -1.01
C GLY A 67 -3.55 9.30 -2.03
N GLN A 68 -3.39 10.61 -2.30
CA GLN A 68 -2.33 11.11 -3.18
C GLN A 68 -0.94 10.84 -2.60
N ARG A 69 -0.74 11.08 -1.30
CA ARG A 69 0.53 10.77 -0.63
C ARG A 69 0.84 9.28 -0.68
N GLN A 70 -0.18 8.44 -0.49
CA GLN A 70 -0.01 6.99 -0.51
C GLN A 70 0.36 6.48 -1.90
N ARG A 71 -0.30 6.98 -2.96
CA ARG A 71 0.04 6.65 -4.35
C ARG A 71 1.46 7.11 -4.73
N LEU A 72 1.95 8.24 -4.22
CA LEU A 72 3.36 8.64 -4.39
C LEU A 72 4.33 7.67 -3.70
N ALA A 73 3.99 7.17 -2.51
CA ALA A 73 4.82 6.19 -1.81
C ALA A 73 4.83 4.84 -2.55
N ILE A 74 3.71 4.44 -3.11
CA ILE A 74 3.61 3.23 -3.94
C ILE A 74 4.43 3.41 -5.23
N ALA A 75 4.35 4.56 -5.91
CA ALA A 75 5.17 4.87 -7.09
C ALA A 75 6.67 4.77 -6.78
N ARG A 76 7.10 5.27 -5.62
CA ARG A 76 8.46 5.14 -5.10
C ARG A 76 8.88 3.69 -4.92
N ALA A 77 7.99 2.86 -4.36
CA ALA A 77 8.25 1.43 -4.14
C ALA A 77 8.29 0.65 -5.46
N LEU A 78 7.42 0.97 -6.41
CA LEU A 78 7.43 0.43 -7.78
C LEU A 78 8.74 0.75 -8.51
N LEU A 79 9.16 2.03 -8.46
CA LEU A 79 10.41 2.48 -9.09
C LEU A 79 11.64 1.81 -8.49
N ARG A 80 11.59 1.51 -7.18
CA ARG A 80 12.67 0.81 -6.47
C ARG A 80 12.82 -0.64 -6.94
N ASP A 81 11.73 -1.28 -7.37
CA ASP A 81 11.67 -2.63 -7.91
C ASP A 81 12.35 -3.70 -7.03
N SER A 82 11.98 -3.75 -5.76
CA SER A 82 12.52 -4.72 -4.80
C SER A 82 11.73 -6.03 -4.84
N PRO A 83 12.40 -7.21 -4.78
CA PRO A 83 11.72 -8.51 -4.80
C PRO A 83 10.95 -8.83 -3.52
N ILE A 84 11.26 -8.14 -2.42
CA ILE A 84 10.60 -8.32 -1.13
C ILE A 84 9.96 -7.00 -0.71
N LEU A 85 8.68 -7.05 -0.33
CA LEU A 85 7.90 -5.91 0.13
C LEU A 85 7.47 -6.13 1.57
N ILE A 86 7.48 -5.05 2.36
CA ILE A 86 6.77 -4.96 3.64
C ILE A 86 5.75 -3.84 3.48
N LEU A 87 4.48 -4.19 3.62
CA LEU A 87 3.35 -3.28 3.50
C LEU A 87 2.66 -3.18 4.85
N ASP A 88 2.52 -1.95 5.33
CA ASP A 88 1.71 -1.65 6.52
C ASP A 88 0.43 -0.96 6.02
N GLU A 89 -0.65 -1.74 5.94
CA GLU A 89 -1.89 -1.35 5.28
C GLU A 89 -2.78 -0.56 6.24
N ALA A 90 -2.87 0.76 6.04
CA ALA A 90 -3.88 1.58 6.68
C ALA A 90 -4.51 2.53 5.67
N THR A 91 -5.69 2.19 5.21
CA THR A 91 -6.51 2.98 4.29
C THR A 91 -7.74 3.59 4.96
N SER A 92 -7.88 3.44 6.27
CA SER A 92 -9.08 3.75 7.07
C SER A 92 -9.55 5.21 7.07
N SER A 93 -8.80 6.13 6.44
CA SER A 93 -9.13 7.56 6.38
C SER A 93 -9.25 8.10 4.95
N LEU A 94 -9.38 7.23 3.96
CA LEU A 94 -9.52 7.62 2.55
C LEU A 94 -11.01 7.64 2.15
N ASP A 95 -11.35 8.51 1.19
CA ASP A 95 -12.63 8.41 0.49
C ASP A 95 -12.63 7.17 -0.42
N ALA A 96 -13.81 6.67 -0.79
CA ALA A 96 -13.97 5.41 -1.52
C ALA A 96 -13.22 5.39 -2.87
N GLU A 97 -13.21 6.50 -3.61
CA GLU A 97 -12.48 6.59 -4.88
C GLU A 97 -10.97 6.52 -4.68
N SER A 98 -10.44 7.31 -3.76
CA SER A 98 -9.01 7.27 -3.40
C SER A 98 -8.58 5.90 -2.91
N GLU A 99 -9.44 5.24 -2.15
CA GLU A 99 -9.18 3.91 -1.62
C GLU A 99 -9.08 2.86 -2.73
N MET A 100 -10.02 2.85 -3.68
CA MET A 100 -10.00 1.95 -4.83
C MET A 100 -8.70 2.11 -5.65
N LEU A 101 -8.28 3.35 -5.93
CA LEU A 101 -7.05 3.62 -6.66
C LEU A 101 -5.79 3.17 -5.88
N VAL A 102 -5.78 3.33 -4.57
CA VAL A 102 -4.67 2.85 -3.72
C VAL A 102 -4.62 1.34 -3.70
N GLN A 103 -5.76 0.64 -3.60
CA GLN A 103 -5.81 -0.83 -3.61
C GLN A 103 -5.35 -1.41 -4.94
N ASP A 104 -5.74 -0.81 -6.07
CA ASP A 104 -5.26 -1.22 -7.39
C ASP A 104 -3.74 -1.00 -7.51
N ALA A 105 -3.24 0.14 -7.08
CA ALA A 105 -1.80 0.43 -7.05
C ALA A 105 -1.01 -0.55 -6.17
N LEU A 106 -1.54 -0.94 -5.00
CA LEU A 106 -0.94 -1.96 -4.13
C LEU A 106 -0.96 -3.34 -4.79
N SER A 107 -2.05 -3.70 -5.47
CA SER A 107 -2.14 -4.94 -6.23
C SER A 107 -1.05 -5.01 -7.30
N ASN A 108 -0.87 -3.93 -8.07
CA ASN A 108 0.21 -3.80 -9.05
C ASN A 108 1.60 -3.92 -8.41
N LEU A 109 1.79 -3.29 -7.24
CA LEU A 109 3.06 -3.35 -6.52
C LEU A 109 3.40 -4.78 -6.05
N MET A 110 2.41 -5.58 -5.64
CA MET A 110 2.62 -6.95 -5.14
C MET A 110 2.88 -7.98 -6.24
N LEU A 111 2.57 -7.69 -7.52
CA LEU A 111 2.75 -8.62 -8.63
C LEU A 111 4.19 -9.13 -8.73
N ASN A 112 4.34 -10.47 -8.77
CA ASN A 112 5.62 -11.17 -8.90
C ASN A 112 6.65 -10.87 -7.78
N ARG A 113 6.17 -10.53 -6.57
CA ARG A 113 7.02 -10.21 -5.42
C ARG A 113 6.55 -10.98 -4.17
N THR A 114 7.50 -11.24 -3.28
CA THR A 114 7.17 -11.73 -1.94
C THR A 114 6.73 -10.55 -1.08
N SER A 115 5.47 -10.54 -0.66
CA SER A 115 4.89 -9.45 0.11
C SER A 115 4.53 -9.89 1.51
N PHE A 116 5.04 -9.18 2.51
CA PHE A 116 4.59 -9.26 3.90
C PHE A 116 3.65 -8.10 4.16
N VAL A 117 2.39 -8.41 4.46
CA VAL A 117 1.35 -7.39 4.65
C VAL A 117 0.87 -7.44 6.10
N ILE A 118 0.96 -6.30 6.79
CA ILE A 118 0.25 -6.10 8.06
C ILE A 118 -1.16 -5.68 7.66
N ALA A 119 -2.06 -6.66 7.63
CA ALA A 119 -3.39 -6.48 7.07
C ALA A 119 -4.36 -5.94 8.12
N HIS A 120 -5.09 -4.91 7.73
CA HIS A 120 -6.20 -4.32 8.48
C HIS A 120 -7.55 -4.53 7.79
N ARG A 121 -7.57 -5.26 6.66
CA ARG A 121 -8.77 -5.53 5.87
C ARG A 121 -8.95 -7.02 5.66
N LEU A 122 -10.19 -7.48 5.81
CA LEU A 122 -10.54 -8.89 5.61
C LEU A 122 -10.27 -9.36 4.18
N SER A 123 -10.49 -8.50 3.18
CA SER A 123 -10.22 -8.81 1.77
C SER A 123 -8.75 -9.11 1.49
N THR A 124 -7.82 -8.39 2.13
CA THR A 124 -6.37 -8.62 2.03
C THR A 124 -6.00 -9.95 2.68
N VAL A 125 -6.53 -10.21 3.88
CA VAL A 125 -6.25 -11.45 4.62
C VAL A 125 -6.74 -12.68 3.86
N ARG A 126 -7.94 -12.64 3.27
CA ARG A 126 -8.52 -13.76 2.50
C ARG A 126 -7.73 -14.12 1.25
N ARG A 127 -7.04 -13.16 0.64
CA ARG A 127 -6.25 -13.36 -0.59
C ARG A 127 -4.80 -13.76 -0.33
N ALA A 128 -4.38 -13.80 0.93
CA ALA A 128 -3.00 -14.15 1.29
C ALA A 128 -2.72 -15.65 1.06
N ASP A 129 -1.57 -15.96 0.47
CA ASP A 129 -1.10 -17.34 0.29
C ASP A 129 -0.82 -18.03 1.64
N ALA A 130 -0.41 -17.24 2.64
CA ALA A 130 -0.19 -17.69 4.01
C ALA A 130 -0.49 -16.57 5.00
N ILE A 131 -1.13 -16.95 6.09
CA ILE A 131 -1.46 -16.06 7.22
C ILE A 131 -0.61 -16.49 8.40
N VAL A 132 -0.06 -15.52 9.12
CA VAL A 132 0.70 -15.72 10.35
C VAL A 132 0.05 -14.89 11.46
N VAL A 133 -0.38 -15.57 12.52
CA VAL A 133 -0.93 -14.90 13.72
C VAL A 133 0.16 -14.78 14.77
N LEU A 134 0.35 -13.54 15.26
CA LEU A 134 1.33 -13.21 16.27
C LEU A 134 0.63 -12.87 17.60
N GLU A 135 1.01 -13.54 18.66
CA GLU A 135 0.64 -13.17 20.03
C GLU A 135 1.88 -13.02 20.91
N ARG A 136 2.01 -11.88 21.58
CA ARG A 136 3.13 -11.58 22.49
C ARG A 136 4.50 -11.86 21.86
N GLY A 137 4.66 -11.50 20.57
CA GLY A 137 5.91 -11.67 19.83
C GLY A 137 6.21 -13.11 19.38
N ARG A 138 5.24 -14.03 19.46
CA ARG A 138 5.38 -15.43 19.02
C ARG A 138 4.35 -15.76 17.97
N ILE A 139 4.74 -16.58 16.99
CA ILE A 139 3.81 -17.16 16.02
C ILE A 139 3.00 -18.23 16.75
N VAL A 140 1.68 -18.03 16.84
CA VAL A 140 0.75 -18.97 17.46
C VAL A 140 -0.03 -19.79 16.44
N GLU A 141 -0.24 -19.24 15.22
CA GLU A 141 -0.88 -19.93 14.10
C GLU A 141 -0.22 -19.50 12.78
N SER A 142 -0.21 -20.43 11.82
CA SER A 142 0.17 -20.17 10.44
C SER A 142 -0.56 -21.10 9.48
N GLY A 143 -0.92 -20.65 8.27
CA GLY A 143 -1.60 -21.43 7.23
C GLY A 143 -2.48 -20.56 6.36
N THR A 144 -3.32 -21.16 5.51
CA THR A 144 -4.26 -20.44 4.65
C THR A 144 -5.49 -19.97 5.44
N HIS A 145 -6.30 -19.11 4.82
CA HIS A 145 -7.57 -18.66 5.41
C HIS A 145 -8.48 -19.84 5.79
N GLU A 146 -8.68 -20.77 4.86
CA GLU A 146 -9.56 -21.92 5.04
C GLU A 146 -9.10 -22.81 6.18
N GLU A 147 -7.80 -23.12 6.25
CA GLU A 147 -7.21 -23.94 7.30
C GLU A 147 -7.37 -23.29 8.68
N ARG A 148 -7.19 -21.99 8.77
CA ARG A 148 -7.27 -21.26 10.05
C ARG A 148 -8.71 -21.08 10.50
N MET A 149 -9.65 -20.83 9.58
CA MET A 149 -11.09 -20.80 9.90
C MET A 149 -11.58 -22.17 10.38
N ALA A 150 -11.24 -23.25 9.67
CA ALA A 150 -11.61 -24.62 10.05
C ALA A 150 -11.11 -25.03 11.45
N ARG A 151 -9.95 -24.49 11.86
CA ARG A 151 -9.37 -24.76 13.18
C ARG A 151 -10.12 -24.08 14.34
N GLY A 152 -10.83 -22.98 14.08
CA GLY A 152 -11.55 -22.23 15.11
C GLY A 152 -10.66 -21.60 16.20
N GLY A 153 -9.39 -21.29 15.85
CA GLY A 153 -8.38 -20.77 16.78
C GLY A 153 -8.39 -19.27 16.95
N ALA A 154 -7.23 -18.67 17.26
CA ALA A 154 -7.07 -17.23 17.45
C ALA A 154 -7.40 -16.45 16.16
N TYR A 155 -7.02 -16.96 15.00
CA TYR A 155 -7.33 -16.37 13.71
C TYR A 155 -8.86 -16.24 13.49
N ALA A 156 -9.61 -17.34 13.67
CA ALA A 156 -11.05 -17.34 13.43
C ALA A 156 -11.77 -16.32 14.31
N LYS A 157 -11.37 -16.21 15.58
CA LYS A 157 -11.93 -15.22 16.53
C LYS A 157 -11.64 -13.78 16.08
N LEU A 158 -10.40 -13.49 15.64
CA LEU A 158 -10.04 -12.16 15.14
C LEU A 158 -10.82 -11.82 13.87
N TYR A 159 -10.96 -12.78 12.97
CA TYR A 159 -11.71 -12.62 11.74
C TYR A 159 -13.20 -12.32 11.99
N GLU A 160 -13.83 -13.06 12.91
CA GLU A 160 -15.24 -12.84 13.30
C GLU A 160 -15.46 -11.48 13.95
N LEU A 161 -14.52 -11.01 14.80
CA LEU A 161 -14.58 -9.68 15.40
C LEU A 161 -14.50 -8.58 14.35
N GLN A 162 -13.59 -8.73 13.38
CA GLN A 162 -13.40 -7.74 12.32
C GLN A 162 -14.59 -7.70 11.37
N LEU A 163 -15.24 -8.84 11.09
CA LEU A 163 -16.51 -8.89 10.33
C LEU A 163 -17.65 -8.09 10.98
N GLN A 164 -17.64 -7.99 12.32
CA GLN A 164 -18.65 -7.20 13.03
C GLN A 164 -18.38 -5.70 13.00
N GLU A 165 -17.11 -5.31 12.79
CA GLU A 165 -16.69 -3.91 12.72
C GLU A 165 -16.76 -3.33 11.28
N GLU A 166 -16.61 -4.15 10.25
CA GLU A 166 -16.79 -3.75 8.84
C GLU A 166 -18.31 -3.83 8.53
N PRO A 167 -19.01 -2.70 8.29
CA PRO A 167 -20.39 -2.76 7.81
C PRO A 167 -20.42 -3.49 6.48
N ALA A 168 -21.34 -4.47 6.34
CA ALA A 168 -21.50 -5.30 5.17
C ALA A 168 -21.42 -4.44 3.88
N GLU A 169 -20.38 -4.61 3.08
CA GLU A 169 -20.41 -4.19 1.68
C GLU A 169 -21.55 -5.00 1.05
N ILE A 170 -22.66 -4.33 0.82
CA ILE A 170 -23.86 -4.91 0.19
C ILE A 170 -23.42 -5.41 -1.16
N GLU A 171 -23.41 -6.74 -1.33
CA GLU A 171 -23.35 -7.38 -2.64
C GLU A 171 -24.53 -6.86 -3.46
N THR A 172 -24.24 -6.04 -4.47
CA THR A 172 -25.17 -5.68 -5.53
C THR A 172 -24.57 -6.06 -6.87
#